data_9ca63360a3dfe13fd70a9dedd62f5935
#
_entry.id   9ca63360a3dfe13fd70a9dedd62f5935
#
_cell.length_a   1.000
_cell.length_b   1.000
_cell.length_c   1.000
_cell.angle_alpha   90.00
_cell.angle_beta   90.00
_cell.angle_gamma   90.00
#
_symmetry.space_group_name_H-M   'P 1'
#
loop_
_entity.id
_entity.type
_entity.pdbx_description
1 polymer ?
#
loop_
_entity_poly.entity_id
_entity_poly.type
_entity_poly.pdbx_seq_one_letter_code
_entity_poly.pdbx_strand_id
1 'polypeptide(L)'
;EDNEIIEAHSANAGEAVRALGRLHEAIDTLPFFGGGKVVWFKDCNFLGDDRTAKANDVSSGLADLAAKLKTFDWAGVRLVFSSAKPDKRRAFYKTVSKLGHTEEFAALSVDDKEWQAKAEQLVGAKLKALKKKPDYRAVTELAQMVGPDTRALASECEKLSIYVGDRAEITSEDVRAIVTQGKLAKAFALGDAVGERNLPKVLRRLDEDLWAAKTDRKKSVIGLVAGLVSKVRSLLFARELLDAGWVKPARNYPQFKSQLDNLPADAFADDRRISP
;
A
#
# COMPACT_ATOMS: atom_id res chain seq x y z
N GLU A 1 11.17 31.20 7.75
CA GLU A 1 9.83 30.73 7.37
C GLU A 1 9.07 30.33 8.62
N ASP A 2 7.85 30.79 8.76
CA ASP A 2 6.96 30.45 9.85
C ASP A 2 6.15 29.21 9.48
N ASN A 3 6.26 28.13 10.27
CA ASN A 3 5.62 26.85 9.96
C ASN A 3 4.62 26.52 11.07
N GLU A 4 3.36 26.34 10.70
CA GLU A 4 2.30 25.97 11.64
C GLU A 4 1.67 24.63 11.23
N ILE A 5 1.71 23.65 12.13
CA ILE A 5 1.13 22.31 11.91
C ILE A 5 -0.11 22.18 12.79
N ILE A 6 -1.25 21.92 12.15
CA ILE A 6 -2.53 21.72 12.81
C ILE A 6 -2.90 20.24 12.66
N GLU A 7 -2.84 19.47 13.75
CA GLU A 7 -3.35 18.11 13.77
C GLU A 7 -4.89 18.16 13.59
N ALA A 8 -5.35 17.60 12.48
CA ALA A 8 -6.75 17.66 12.06
C ALA A 8 -7.49 16.35 12.21
N HIS A 9 -6.81 15.29 12.69
CA HIS A 9 -7.47 14.03 13.00
C HIS A 9 -8.47 14.24 14.14
N SER A 10 -9.74 13.94 13.88
CA SER A 10 -10.85 14.25 14.80
C SER A 10 -11.68 12.99 15.08
N ALA A 11 -11.95 12.73 16.36
CA ALA A 11 -12.77 11.60 16.79
C ALA A 11 -14.28 11.87 16.64
N ASN A 12 -14.68 13.16 16.59
CA ASN A 12 -16.07 13.60 16.48
C ASN A 12 -16.21 14.96 15.77
N ALA A 13 -17.46 15.35 15.47
CA ALA A 13 -17.76 16.58 14.76
C ALA A 13 -17.28 17.86 15.50
N GLY A 14 -17.40 17.88 16.84
CA GLY A 14 -16.96 19.02 17.64
C GLY A 14 -15.45 19.24 17.56
N GLU A 15 -14.64 18.19 17.49
CA GLU A 15 -13.19 18.28 17.28
C GLU A 15 -12.87 18.77 15.86
N ALA A 16 -13.61 18.26 14.86
CA ALA A 16 -13.44 18.68 13.48
C ALA A 16 -13.73 20.18 13.30
N VAL A 17 -14.80 20.69 13.91
CA VAL A 17 -15.13 22.13 13.90
C VAL A 17 -14.02 22.96 14.59
N ARG A 18 -13.50 22.49 15.73
CA ARG A 18 -12.37 23.18 16.39
C ARG A 18 -11.11 23.18 15.54
N ALA A 19 -10.83 22.08 14.83
CA ALA A 19 -9.70 22.01 13.92
C ALA A 19 -9.85 22.99 12.75
N LEU A 20 -11.05 23.10 12.18
CA LEU A 20 -11.36 24.10 11.14
C LEU A 20 -11.21 25.54 11.66
N GLY A 21 -11.67 25.81 12.89
CA GLY A 21 -11.48 27.13 13.53
C GLY A 21 -9.99 27.49 13.64
N ARG A 22 -9.16 26.58 14.15
CA ARG A 22 -7.70 26.79 14.21
C ARG A 22 -7.08 27.03 12.83
N LEU A 23 -7.57 26.33 11.80
CA LEU A 23 -7.10 26.54 10.44
C LEU A 23 -7.45 27.94 9.94
N HIS A 24 -8.68 28.42 10.20
CA HIS A 24 -9.08 29.79 9.84
C HIS A 24 -8.20 30.84 10.51
N GLU A 25 -7.91 30.68 11.82
CA GLU A 25 -7.02 31.57 12.56
C GLU A 25 -5.60 31.54 12.00
N ALA A 26 -5.09 30.34 11.72
CA ALA A 26 -3.74 30.16 11.20
C ALA A 26 -3.53 30.83 9.84
N ILE A 27 -4.48 30.71 8.91
CA ILE A 27 -4.33 31.36 7.58
C ILE A 27 -4.56 32.85 7.62
N ASP A 28 -5.31 33.39 8.59
CA ASP A 28 -5.55 34.82 8.75
C ASP A 28 -4.42 35.57 9.48
N THR A 29 -3.58 34.83 10.18
CA THR A 29 -2.45 35.40 10.93
C THR A 29 -1.26 35.61 9.98
N LEU A 30 -0.77 36.85 9.90
CA LEU A 30 0.41 37.17 9.12
C LEU A 30 1.68 36.53 9.71
N PRO A 31 2.69 36.20 8.87
CA PRO A 31 3.97 35.71 9.35
C PRO A 31 4.66 36.74 10.26
N PHE A 32 5.13 36.26 11.43
CA PHE A 32 5.64 37.11 12.49
C PHE A 32 6.95 37.84 12.13
N PHE A 33 7.82 37.23 11.33
CA PHE A 33 9.16 37.74 11.02
C PHE A 33 9.31 38.32 9.59
N GLY A 34 8.23 38.56 8.90
CA GLY A 34 8.28 38.95 7.48
C GLY A 34 8.86 37.78 6.63
N GLY A 35 8.16 37.34 5.65
CA GLY A 35 8.54 36.17 4.83
C GLY A 35 7.35 35.32 4.52
N GLY A 36 7.58 34.03 4.18
CA GLY A 36 6.50 33.10 3.89
C GLY A 36 6.03 32.32 5.12
N LYS A 37 4.74 32.01 5.18
CA LYS A 37 4.13 31.13 6.17
C LYS A 37 3.66 29.84 5.48
N VAL A 38 3.94 28.70 6.12
CA VAL A 38 3.40 27.39 5.71
C VAL A 38 2.46 26.89 6.79
N VAL A 39 1.22 26.64 6.43
CA VAL A 39 0.22 26.03 7.31
C VAL A 39 -0.05 24.60 6.80
N TRP A 40 0.22 23.61 7.64
CA TRP A 40 -0.07 22.20 7.32
C TRP A 40 -1.25 21.69 8.15
N PHE A 41 -2.40 21.50 7.47
CA PHE A 41 -3.57 20.85 8.03
C PHE A 41 -3.42 19.35 7.87
N LYS A 42 -2.90 18.69 8.91
CA LYS A 42 -2.35 17.35 8.87
C LYS A 42 -3.37 16.30 9.28
N ASP A 43 -3.38 15.17 8.54
CA ASP A 43 -4.15 13.96 8.82
C ASP A 43 -5.66 14.18 8.97
N CYS A 44 -6.23 15.07 8.14
CA CYS A 44 -7.64 15.36 8.13
C CYS A 44 -8.46 14.12 7.73
N ASN A 45 -9.25 13.58 8.65
CA ASN A 45 -10.06 12.37 8.44
C ASN A 45 -11.54 12.65 8.11
N PHE A 46 -11.98 13.91 8.10
CA PHE A 46 -13.38 14.30 7.85
C PHE A 46 -13.61 14.94 6.48
N LEU A 47 -12.75 14.69 5.51
CA LEU A 47 -12.96 15.05 4.10
C LEU A 47 -13.64 13.92 3.30
N GLY A 48 -13.86 12.77 3.92
CA GLY A 48 -14.47 11.58 3.32
C GLY A 48 -16.00 11.58 3.33
N ASP A 49 -16.57 10.37 3.41
CA ASP A 49 -18.01 10.10 3.42
C ASP A 49 -18.48 9.45 4.75
N ASP A 50 -17.71 9.64 5.83
CA ASP A 50 -18.00 9.14 7.16
C ASP A 50 -19.01 10.02 7.92
N ARG A 51 -19.41 9.57 9.11
CA ARG A 51 -20.40 10.27 9.96
C ARG A 51 -19.93 11.68 10.35
N THR A 52 -18.64 11.85 10.67
CA THR A 52 -18.11 13.16 11.08
C THR A 52 -18.13 14.13 9.89
N ALA A 53 -17.73 13.67 8.71
CA ALA A 53 -17.77 14.46 7.48
C ALA A 53 -19.18 14.87 7.04
N LYS A 54 -20.21 14.10 7.43
CA LYS A 54 -21.63 14.39 7.13
C LYS A 54 -22.34 15.28 8.16
N ALA A 55 -21.69 15.55 9.29
CA ALA A 55 -22.27 16.46 10.28
C ALA A 55 -22.45 17.87 9.70
N ASN A 56 -23.61 18.47 9.95
CA ASN A 56 -23.98 19.77 9.36
C ASN A 56 -22.92 20.84 9.62
N ASP A 57 -22.44 20.97 10.87
CA ASP A 57 -21.47 21.98 11.26
C ASP A 57 -20.12 21.79 10.55
N VAL A 58 -19.67 20.52 10.35
CA VAL A 58 -18.44 20.21 9.63
C VAL A 58 -18.61 20.50 8.14
N SER A 59 -19.76 20.10 7.57
CA SER A 59 -20.05 20.34 6.15
C SER A 59 -20.16 21.82 5.84
N SER A 60 -20.82 22.62 6.70
CA SER A 60 -20.90 24.06 6.60
C SER A 60 -19.51 24.71 6.73
N GLY A 61 -18.73 24.33 7.77
CA GLY A 61 -17.39 24.85 7.96
C GLY A 61 -16.44 24.57 6.79
N LEU A 62 -16.56 23.39 6.15
CA LEU A 62 -15.80 23.08 4.92
C LEU A 62 -16.29 23.92 3.72
N ALA A 63 -17.57 24.21 3.63
CA ALA A 63 -18.11 25.09 2.57
C ALA A 63 -17.62 26.53 2.74
N ASP A 64 -17.66 27.03 3.97
CA ASP A 64 -17.15 28.37 4.31
C ASP A 64 -15.65 28.49 4.04
N LEU A 65 -14.88 27.48 4.44
CA LEU A 65 -13.46 27.40 4.11
C LEU A 65 -13.24 27.41 2.59
N ALA A 66 -13.98 26.59 1.84
CA ALA A 66 -13.87 26.56 0.38
C ALA A 66 -14.20 27.91 -0.28
N ALA A 67 -15.18 28.64 0.26
CA ALA A 67 -15.50 29.99 -0.21
C ALA A 67 -14.36 30.98 0.08
N LYS A 68 -13.82 30.95 1.29
CA LYS A 68 -12.70 31.77 1.71
C LYS A 68 -11.45 31.56 0.85
N LEU A 69 -11.07 30.29 0.61
CA LEU A 69 -9.88 29.94 -0.15
C LEU A 69 -9.91 30.45 -1.59
N LYS A 70 -11.10 30.67 -2.19
CA LYS A 70 -11.24 31.21 -3.56
C LYS A 70 -10.84 32.70 -3.69
N THR A 71 -11.01 33.44 -2.62
CA THR A 71 -10.75 34.88 -2.59
C THR A 71 -9.55 35.23 -1.74
N PHE A 72 -8.89 34.23 -1.15
CA PHE A 72 -7.74 34.44 -0.27
C PHE A 72 -6.52 34.94 -1.04
N ASP A 73 -5.84 35.92 -0.46
CA ASP A 73 -4.56 36.38 -0.98
C ASP A 73 -3.43 35.42 -0.58
N TRP A 74 -2.93 34.68 -1.54
CA TRP A 74 -1.89 33.70 -1.34
C TRP A 74 -0.47 34.27 -1.30
N ALA A 75 -0.31 35.62 -1.30
CA ALA A 75 0.99 36.22 -1.19
C ALA A 75 1.66 35.87 0.15
N GLY A 76 2.72 35.07 0.08
CA GLY A 76 3.48 34.67 1.28
C GLY A 76 2.86 33.57 2.13
N VAL A 77 1.70 33.03 1.80
CA VAL A 77 1.08 31.88 2.52
C VAL A 77 0.99 30.65 1.65
N ARG A 78 1.39 29.51 2.19
CA ARG A 78 1.23 28.18 1.58
C ARG A 78 0.42 27.30 2.51
N LEU A 79 -0.63 26.67 1.97
CA LEU A 79 -1.50 25.76 2.71
C LEU A 79 -1.37 24.36 2.17
N VAL A 80 -1.07 23.40 3.06
CA VAL A 80 -0.94 21.97 2.74
C VAL A 80 -2.04 21.23 3.47
N PHE A 81 -2.80 20.42 2.73
CA PHE A 81 -3.76 19.46 3.29
C PHE A 81 -3.22 18.04 3.12
N SER A 82 -3.21 17.25 4.19
CA SER A 82 -3.06 15.79 4.08
C SER A 82 -4.31 15.08 4.61
N SER A 83 -4.81 14.11 3.84
CA SER A 83 -6.04 13.38 4.14
C SER A 83 -5.95 11.95 3.60
N ALA A 84 -6.55 10.99 4.33
CA ALA A 84 -6.49 9.58 3.94
C ALA A 84 -7.38 9.24 2.73
N LYS A 85 -8.65 9.64 2.73
CA LYS A 85 -9.65 9.29 1.68
C LYS A 85 -10.65 10.42 1.48
N PRO A 86 -10.29 11.50 0.77
CA PRO A 86 -11.24 12.58 0.51
C PRO A 86 -12.33 12.14 -0.48
N ASP A 87 -13.58 12.57 -0.26
CA ASP A 87 -14.64 12.42 -1.25
C ASP A 87 -14.45 13.45 -2.37
N LYS A 88 -13.95 12.99 -3.51
CA LYS A 88 -13.66 13.81 -4.70
C LYS A 88 -14.89 14.50 -5.29
N ARG A 89 -16.11 14.07 -4.93
CA ARG A 89 -17.38 14.66 -5.41
C ARG A 89 -17.72 15.93 -4.65
N ARG A 90 -17.21 16.12 -3.43
CA ARG A 90 -17.53 17.27 -2.57
C ARG A 90 -16.97 18.58 -3.11
N ALA A 91 -17.73 19.67 -2.86
CA ALA A 91 -17.37 21.01 -3.29
C ALA A 91 -15.99 21.45 -2.77
N PHE A 92 -15.67 21.13 -1.51
CA PHE A 92 -14.38 21.45 -0.91
C PHE A 92 -13.22 20.84 -1.72
N TYR A 93 -13.24 19.51 -1.97
CA TYR A 93 -12.20 18.84 -2.75
C TYR A 93 -12.05 19.47 -4.14
N LYS A 94 -13.18 19.70 -4.84
CA LYS A 94 -13.18 20.32 -6.17
C LYS A 94 -12.58 21.73 -6.15
N THR A 95 -12.83 22.49 -5.09
CA THR A 95 -12.27 23.85 -4.94
C THR A 95 -10.76 23.78 -4.73
N VAL A 96 -10.28 22.99 -3.78
CA VAL A 96 -8.84 22.86 -3.48
C VAL A 96 -8.07 22.34 -4.70
N SER A 97 -8.61 21.34 -5.40
CA SER A 97 -7.99 20.79 -6.62
C SER A 97 -7.91 21.78 -7.79
N LYS A 98 -8.77 22.81 -7.81
CA LYS A 98 -8.71 23.88 -8.83
C LYS A 98 -7.73 24.99 -8.45
N LEU A 99 -7.58 25.25 -7.16
CA LEU A 99 -6.74 26.34 -6.67
C LEU A 99 -5.28 25.95 -6.51
N GLY A 100 -5.00 24.68 -6.30
CA GLY A 100 -3.67 24.18 -5.99
C GLY A 100 -3.32 22.89 -6.71
N HIS A 101 -2.18 22.33 -6.32
CA HIS A 101 -1.73 21.01 -6.76
C HIS A 101 -2.29 19.92 -5.85
N THR A 102 -2.78 18.85 -6.45
CA THR A 102 -3.28 17.67 -5.71
C THR A 102 -2.48 16.45 -6.14
N GLU A 103 -1.90 15.76 -5.18
CA GLU A 103 -1.16 14.53 -5.40
C GLU A 103 -1.82 13.39 -4.61
N GLU A 104 -1.95 12.22 -5.23
CA GLU A 104 -2.57 11.05 -4.63
C GLU A 104 -1.53 9.93 -4.47
N PHE A 105 -1.28 9.57 -3.22
CA PHE A 105 -0.40 8.46 -2.87
C PHE A 105 -1.25 7.23 -2.59
N ALA A 106 -1.62 6.50 -3.65
CA ALA A 106 -2.41 5.28 -3.51
C ALA A 106 -1.61 4.21 -2.76
N ALA A 107 -2.19 3.67 -1.68
CA ALA A 107 -1.63 2.52 -1.02
C ALA A 107 -1.71 1.30 -1.94
N LEU A 108 -0.65 0.51 -2.00
CA LEU A 108 -0.70 -0.80 -2.66
C LEU A 108 -1.67 -1.71 -1.89
N SER A 109 -2.50 -2.45 -2.62
CA SER A 109 -3.42 -3.43 -2.05
C SER A 109 -3.27 -4.78 -2.76
N VAL A 110 -3.41 -5.87 -2.02
CA VAL A 110 -3.46 -7.23 -2.59
C VAL A 110 -4.65 -7.44 -3.52
N ASP A 111 -5.70 -6.63 -3.37
CA ASP A 111 -6.88 -6.67 -4.24
C ASP A 111 -6.60 -6.07 -5.63
N ASP A 112 -5.54 -5.28 -5.77
CA ASP A 112 -5.07 -4.78 -7.06
C ASP A 112 -4.21 -5.85 -7.73
N LYS A 113 -4.67 -6.38 -8.85
CA LYS A 113 -3.94 -7.40 -9.62
C LYS A 113 -2.53 -6.96 -10.04
N GLU A 114 -2.28 -5.65 -10.09
CA GLU A 114 -1.00 -5.07 -10.49
C GLU A 114 -0.11 -4.67 -9.31
N TRP A 115 -0.54 -4.93 -8.07
CA TRP A 115 0.21 -4.48 -6.89
C TRP A 115 1.67 -4.94 -6.90
N GLN A 116 1.93 -6.15 -7.36
CA GLN A 116 3.28 -6.71 -7.39
C GLN A 116 4.16 -5.94 -8.39
N ALA A 117 3.67 -5.68 -9.59
CA ALA A 117 4.40 -4.90 -10.59
C ALA A 117 4.69 -3.48 -10.10
N LYS A 118 3.71 -2.85 -9.43
CA LYS A 118 3.89 -1.53 -8.80
C LYS A 118 4.90 -1.57 -7.65
N ALA A 119 4.88 -2.62 -6.83
CA ALA A 119 5.88 -2.84 -5.77
C ALA A 119 7.29 -3.01 -6.34
N GLU A 120 7.45 -3.81 -7.40
CA GLU A 120 8.72 -4.00 -8.09
C GLU A 120 9.26 -2.68 -8.67
N GLN A 121 8.40 -1.86 -9.25
CA GLN A 121 8.78 -0.52 -9.74
C GLN A 121 9.28 0.38 -8.61
N LEU A 122 8.57 0.41 -7.46
CA LEU A 122 8.98 1.18 -6.28
C LEU A 122 10.32 0.72 -5.73
N VAL A 123 10.51 -0.59 -5.60
CA VAL A 123 11.78 -1.20 -5.17
C VAL A 123 12.91 -0.81 -6.11
N GLY A 124 12.71 -0.99 -7.42
CA GLY A 124 13.71 -0.65 -8.45
C GLY A 124 14.09 0.84 -8.41
N ALA A 125 13.10 1.73 -8.34
CA ALA A 125 13.32 3.17 -8.23
C ALA A 125 14.07 3.56 -6.94
N LYS A 126 13.68 2.97 -5.79
CA LYS A 126 14.32 3.25 -4.50
C LYS A 126 15.78 2.76 -4.47
N LEU A 127 16.06 1.54 -4.93
CA LEU A 127 17.41 1.00 -4.98
C LEU A 127 18.30 1.78 -5.96
N LYS A 128 17.74 2.20 -7.10
CA LYS A 128 18.45 3.08 -8.04
C LYS A 128 18.80 4.43 -7.40
N ALA A 129 17.90 5.04 -6.64
CA ALA A 129 18.15 6.27 -5.90
C ALA A 129 19.29 6.08 -4.85
N LEU A 130 19.39 4.89 -4.27
CA LEU A 130 20.47 4.48 -3.37
C LEU A 130 21.76 4.05 -4.10
N LYS A 131 21.86 4.29 -5.43
CA LYS A 131 23.00 3.93 -6.31
C LYS A 131 23.31 2.43 -6.34
N LYS A 132 22.26 1.59 -6.11
CA LYS A 132 22.38 0.13 -6.19
C LYS A 132 21.80 -0.41 -7.51
N LYS A 133 22.31 -1.57 -7.93
CA LYS A 133 21.92 -2.29 -9.14
C LYS A 133 21.41 -3.68 -8.76
N PRO A 134 20.12 -3.82 -8.41
CA PRO A 134 19.56 -5.13 -8.12
C PRO A 134 19.41 -5.96 -9.40
N ASP A 135 19.59 -7.27 -9.31
CA ASP A 135 19.11 -8.16 -10.34
C ASP A 135 17.56 -8.22 -10.33
N TYR A 136 16.97 -8.63 -11.43
CA TYR A 136 15.51 -8.70 -11.54
C TYR A 136 14.89 -9.65 -10.49
N ARG A 137 15.57 -10.77 -10.19
CA ARG A 137 15.10 -11.74 -9.21
C ARG A 137 15.12 -11.17 -7.80
N ALA A 138 16.14 -10.41 -7.44
CA ALA A 138 16.20 -9.72 -6.16
C ALA A 138 15.05 -8.72 -5.97
N VAL A 139 14.70 -7.95 -7.01
CA VAL A 139 13.57 -7.01 -6.97
C VAL A 139 12.25 -7.74 -6.75
N THR A 140 11.99 -8.78 -7.54
CA THR A 140 10.77 -9.58 -7.44
C THR A 140 10.65 -10.26 -6.07
N GLU A 141 11.74 -10.88 -5.61
CA GLU A 141 11.77 -11.58 -4.32
C GLU A 141 11.56 -10.62 -3.14
N LEU A 142 12.18 -9.42 -3.17
CA LEU A 142 11.97 -8.40 -2.16
C LEU A 142 10.51 -7.94 -2.13
N ALA A 143 9.92 -7.64 -3.29
CA ALA A 143 8.52 -7.23 -3.38
C ALA A 143 7.57 -8.31 -2.82
N GLN A 144 7.82 -9.58 -3.14
CA GLN A 144 7.02 -10.71 -2.63
C GLN A 144 7.22 -10.95 -1.13
N MET A 145 8.45 -10.87 -0.63
CA MET A 145 8.75 -11.07 0.79
C MET A 145 8.14 -10.00 1.68
N VAL A 146 8.14 -8.75 1.24
CA VAL A 146 7.62 -7.61 2.02
C VAL A 146 6.10 -7.45 1.82
N GLY A 147 5.61 -7.60 0.59
CA GLY A 147 4.22 -7.40 0.23
C GLY A 147 3.89 -5.92 -0.08
N PRO A 148 2.59 -5.55 -0.09
CA PRO A 148 2.13 -4.25 -0.58
C PRO A 148 2.30 -3.08 0.40
N ASP A 149 3.18 -3.18 1.38
CA ASP A 149 3.48 -2.10 2.31
C ASP A 149 4.62 -1.24 1.76
N THR A 150 4.30 -0.07 1.20
CA THR A 150 5.26 0.84 0.57
C THR A 150 6.32 1.36 1.54
N ARG A 151 5.97 1.57 2.81
CA ARG A 151 6.92 2.02 3.84
C ARG A 151 7.89 0.89 4.20
N ALA A 152 7.37 -0.32 4.39
CA ALA A 152 8.21 -1.49 4.63
C ALA A 152 9.14 -1.76 3.43
N LEU A 153 8.63 -1.67 2.19
CA LEU A 153 9.47 -1.80 0.98
C LEU A 153 10.62 -0.80 0.97
N ALA A 154 10.34 0.47 1.27
CA ALA A 154 11.38 1.50 1.32
C ALA A 154 12.43 1.23 2.41
N SER A 155 11.98 0.84 3.61
CA SER A 155 12.86 0.51 4.73
C SER A 155 13.74 -0.71 4.45
N GLU A 156 13.18 -1.76 3.83
CA GLU A 156 13.96 -2.95 3.45
C GLU A 156 14.98 -2.65 2.34
N CYS A 157 14.66 -1.74 1.40
CA CYS A 157 15.64 -1.27 0.40
C CYS A 157 16.82 -0.53 1.07
N GLU A 158 16.54 0.33 2.04
CA GLU A 158 17.58 1.03 2.80
C GLU A 158 18.45 0.05 3.58
N LYS A 159 17.83 -0.90 4.27
CA LYS A 159 18.52 -1.96 5.02
C LYS A 159 19.43 -2.81 4.11
N LEU A 160 18.92 -3.22 2.94
CA LEU A 160 19.72 -3.93 1.93
C LEU A 160 20.90 -3.10 1.44
N SER A 161 20.68 -1.81 1.17
CA SER A 161 21.74 -0.91 0.73
C SER A 161 22.88 -0.82 1.75
N ILE A 162 22.55 -0.77 3.04
CA ILE A 162 23.53 -0.76 4.14
C ILE A 162 24.23 -2.12 4.24
N TYR A 163 23.47 -3.22 4.13
CA TYR A 163 23.99 -4.59 4.24
C TYR A 163 25.06 -4.89 3.18
N VAL A 164 24.82 -4.51 1.92
CA VAL A 164 25.79 -4.75 0.84
C VAL A 164 26.96 -3.76 0.83
N GLY A 165 26.90 -2.70 1.64
CA GLY A 165 27.99 -1.71 1.77
C GLY A 165 28.31 -1.04 0.43
N ASP A 166 29.59 -1.01 0.07
CA ASP A 166 30.07 -0.36 -1.17
C ASP A 166 29.77 -1.14 -2.45
N ARG A 167 29.39 -2.40 -2.35
CA ARG A 167 29.00 -3.22 -3.50
C ARG A 167 27.74 -2.64 -4.15
N ALA A 168 27.80 -2.41 -5.46
CA ALA A 168 26.65 -1.88 -6.20
C ALA A 168 25.57 -2.95 -6.44
N GLU A 169 25.96 -4.19 -6.67
CA GLU A 169 25.08 -5.29 -7.01
C GLU A 169 24.32 -5.82 -5.79
N ILE A 170 23.03 -6.12 -5.98
CA ILE A 170 22.18 -6.78 -4.99
C ILE A 170 21.61 -8.05 -5.63
N THR A 171 21.84 -9.19 -4.97
CA THR A 171 21.39 -10.51 -5.42
C THR A 171 20.20 -11.01 -4.61
N SER A 172 19.53 -12.06 -5.11
CA SER A 172 18.48 -12.78 -4.36
C SER A 172 18.99 -13.35 -3.04
N GLU A 173 20.27 -13.72 -2.95
CA GLU A 173 20.87 -14.23 -1.71
C GLU A 173 20.94 -13.14 -0.64
N ASP A 174 21.31 -11.91 -1.03
CA ASP A 174 21.31 -10.76 -0.12
C ASP A 174 19.90 -10.49 0.42
N VAL A 175 18.88 -10.56 -0.46
CA VAL A 175 17.48 -10.38 -0.07
C VAL A 175 17.07 -11.44 0.98
N ARG A 176 17.37 -12.72 0.72
CA ARG A 176 17.05 -13.81 1.66
C ARG A 176 17.78 -13.71 2.98
N ALA A 177 19.00 -13.16 2.97
CA ALA A 177 19.82 -13.04 4.17
C ALA A 177 19.29 -12.00 5.16
N ILE A 178 18.75 -10.87 4.66
CA ILE A 178 18.50 -9.71 5.53
C ILE A 178 17.04 -9.21 5.52
N VAL A 179 16.27 -9.44 4.43
CA VAL A 179 14.91 -8.91 4.29
C VAL A 179 13.93 -9.60 5.24
N THR A 180 13.17 -8.81 5.96
CA THR A 180 12.16 -9.30 6.90
C THR A 180 10.87 -9.62 6.16
N GLN A 181 10.36 -10.83 6.34
CA GLN A 181 9.07 -11.23 5.75
C GLN A 181 7.92 -10.40 6.30
N GLY A 182 7.16 -9.78 5.42
CA GLY A 182 5.93 -9.06 5.74
C GLY A 182 4.79 -10.01 6.15
N LYS A 183 3.68 -9.42 6.59
CA LYS A 183 2.50 -10.17 7.05
C LYS A 183 1.93 -11.09 5.96
N LEU A 184 1.91 -10.64 4.72
CA LEU A 184 1.40 -11.40 3.58
C LEU A 184 2.27 -12.61 3.27
N ALA A 185 3.58 -12.42 3.15
CA ALA A 185 4.52 -13.52 2.92
C ALA A 185 4.47 -14.56 4.04
N LYS A 186 4.34 -14.11 5.31
CA LYS A 186 4.14 -15.02 6.45
C LYS A 186 2.84 -15.82 6.32
N ALA A 187 1.75 -15.21 5.84
CA ALA A 187 0.47 -15.88 5.67
C ALA A 187 0.53 -17.02 4.62
N PHE A 188 1.38 -16.88 3.60
CA PHE A 188 1.55 -17.89 2.56
C PHE A 188 2.71 -18.87 2.81
N ALA A 189 3.58 -18.57 3.79
CA ALA A 189 4.81 -19.32 4.02
C ALA A 189 4.60 -20.83 4.28
N LEU A 190 3.51 -21.20 4.96
CA LEU A 190 3.15 -22.59 5.17
C LEU A 190 2.80 -23.30 3.86
N GLY A 191 1.95 -22.67 3.04
CA GLY A 191 1.58 -23.20 1.73
C GLY A 191 2.77 -23.32 0.77
N ASP A 192 3.69 -22.36 0.81
CA ASP A 192 4.91 -22.40 0.01
C ASP A 192 5.85 -23.53 0.43
N ALA A 193 6.02 -23.73 1.75
CA ALA A 193 6.82 -24.83 2.28
C ALA A 193 6.24 -26.22 1.87
N VAL A 194 4.90 -26.33 1.81
CA VAL A 194 4.22 -27.55 1.28
C VAL A 194 4.51 -27.71 -0.21
N GLY A 195 4.42 -26.62 -0.99
CA GLY A 195 4.75 -26.63 -2.43
C GLY A 195 6.21 -27.02 -2.71
N GLU A 196 7.14 -26.60 -1.87
CA GLU A 196 8.55 -26.95 -1.92
C GLU A 196 8.83 -28.42 -1.48
N ARG A 197 7.84 -29.12 -0.93
CA ARG A 197 7.96 -30.47 -0.34
C ARG A 197 9.04 -30.55 0.76
N ASN A 198 9.25 -29.48 1.50
CA ASN A 198 10.23 -29.36 2.56
C ASN A 198 9.57 -29.62 3.94
N LEU A 199 9.49 -30.87 4.35
CA LEU A 199 8.83 -31.26 5.59
C LEU A 199 9.36 -30.54 6.84
N PRO A 200 10.67 -30.41 7.08
CA PRO A 200 11.18 -29.66 8.23
C PRO A 200 10.70 -28.19 8.24
N LYS A 201 10.65 -27.54 7.07
CA LYS A 201 10.16 -26.19 6.92
C LYS A 201 8.64 -26.10 7.16
N VAL A 202 7.88 -27.09 6.67
CA VAL A 202 6.42 -27.19 6.90
C VAL A 202 6.12 -27.29 8.38
N LEU A 203 6.76 -28.22 9.11
CA LEU A 203 6.50 -28.41 10.54
C LEU A 203 6.82 -27.17 11.35
N ARG A 204 7.95 -26.53 11.11
CA ARG A 204 8.31 -25.28 11.80
C ARG A 204 7.30 -24.17 11.53
N ARG A 205 6.87 -23.97 10.28
CA ARG A 205 5.86 -22.95 9.94
C ARG A 205 4.49 -23.24 10.53
N LEU A 206 4.10 -24.52 10.55
CA LEU A 206 2.87 -24.95 11.17
C LEU A 206 2.84 -24.62 12.67
N ASP A 207 3.92 -24.91 13.39
CA ASP A 207 4.03 -24.58 14.82
C ASP A 207 3.94 -23.06 15.06
N GLU A 208 4.64 -22.25 14.25
CA GLU A 208 4.57 -20.79 14.31
C GLU A 208 3.14 -20.28 14.06
N ASP A 209 2.43 -20.82 13.07
CA ASP A 209 1.08 -20.41 12.72
C ASP A 209 0.03 -20.89 13.75
N LEU A 210 0.17 -22.08 14.30
CA LEU A 210 -0.69 -22.59 15.37
C LEU A 210 -0.50 -21.77 16.65
N TRP A 211 0.73 -21.40 16.98
CA TRP A 211 1.00 -20.51 18.11
C TRP A 211 0.40 -19.12 17.90
N ALA A 212 0.56 -18.56 16.70
CA ALA A 212 -0.04 -17.28 16.34
C ALA A 212 -1.57 -17.33 16.37
N ALA A 213 -2.21 -18.44 15.99
CA ALA A 213 -3.67 -18.60 16.07
C ALA A 213 -4.20 -18.64 17.52
N LYS A 214 -3.37 -19.00 18.50
CA LYS A 214 -3.73 -18.93 19.93
C LYS A 214 -3.66 -17.49 20.49
N THR A 215 -2.81 -16.66 19.94
CA THR A 215 -2.52 -15.30 20.45
C THR A 215 -3.23 -14.20 19.68
N ASP A 216 -3.57 -14.42 18.41
CA ASP A 216 -4.23 -13.44 17.53
C ASP A 216 -5.63 -13.92 17.15
N ARG A 217 -6.67 -13.25 17.67
CA ARG A 217 -8.10 -13.56 17.37
C ARG A 217 -8.47 -13.47 15.87
N LYS A 218 -7.66 -12.82 15.05
CA LYS A 218 -7.88 -12.72 13.60
C LYS A 218 -7.37 -13.96 12.84
N LYS A 219 -6.58 -14.80 13.49
CA LYS A 219 -6.07 -16.04 12.92
C LYS A 219 -6.87 -17.24 13.43
N SER A 220 -7.19 -18.19 12.55
CA SER A 220 -7.90 -19.40 12.91
C SER A 220 -7.26 -20.61 12.27
N VAL A 221 -7.35 -21.75 12.95
CA VAL A 221 -6.87 -23.05 12.40
C VAL A 221 -7.65 -23.42 11.13
N ILE A 222 -8.95 -23.11 11.09
CA ILE A 222 -9.79 -23.33 9.89
C ILE A 222 -9.25 -22.50 8.72
N GLY A 223 -8.85 -21.25 8.96
CA GLY A 223 -8.23 -20.40 7.94
C GLY A 223 -6.91 -20.96 7.42
N LEU A 224 -6.08 -21.56 8.29
CA LEU A 224 -4.84 -22.23 7.88
C LEU A 224 -5.12 -23.41 6.96
N VAL A 225 -6.09 -24.28 7.32
CA VAL A 225 -6.49 -25.42 6.50
C VAL A 225 -7.06 -24.94 5.15
N ALA A 226 -7.94 -23.96 5.15
CA ALA A 226 -8.49 -23.38 3.92
C ALA A 226 -7.38 -22.81 3.01
N GLY A 227 -6.38 -22.14 3.57
CA GLY A 227 -5.22 -21.64 2.84
C GLY A 227 -4.39 -22.76 2.20
N LEU A 228 -4.16 -23.86 2.92
CA LEU A 228 -3.47 -25.05 2.39
C LEU A 228 -4.28 -25.69 1.25
N VAL A 229 -5.59 -25.87 1.42
CA VAL A 229 -6.46 -26.41 0.37
C VAL A 229 -6.41 -25.53 -0.88
N SER A 230 -6.48 -24.23 -0.72
CA SER A 230 -6.37 -23.26 -1.83
C SER A 230 -5.01 -23.37 -2.55
N LYS A 231 -3.92 -23.50 -1.79
CA LYS A 231 -2.57 -23.68 -2.37
C LYS A 231 -2.46 -24.98 -3.18
N VAL A 232 -2.95 -26.09 -2.62
CA VAL A 232 -2.93 -27.40 -3.32
C VAL A 232 -3.77 -27.34 -4.60
N ARG A 233 -4.96 -26.73 -4.55
CA ARG A 233 -5.79 -26.51 -5.75
C ARG A 233 -5.04 -25.69 -6.81
N SER A 234 -4.38 -24.62 -6.43
CA SER A 234 -3.60 -23.80 -7.36
C SER A 234 -2.45 -24.60 -8.00
N LEU A 235 -1.76 -25.44 -7.22
CA LEU A 235 -0.68 -26.30 -7.72
C LEU A 235 -1.20 -27.36 -8.70
N LEU A 236 -2.32 -28.01 -8.38
CA LEU A 236 -2.96 -28.98 -9.27
C LEU A 236 -3.40 -28.32 -10.58
N PHE A 237 -4.00 -27.14 -10.49
CA PHE A 237 -4.41 -26.38 -11.64
C PHE A 237 -3.22 -25.98 -12.54
N ALA A 238 -2.15 -25.45 -11.94
CA ALA A 238 -0.92 -25.14 -12.67
C ALA A 238 -0.34 -26.38 -13.36
N ARG A 239 -0.40 -27.54 -12.69
CA ARG A 239 0.04 -28.81 -13.25
C ARG A 239 -0.79 -29.22 -14.48
N GLU A 240 -2.12 -29.13 -14.38
CA GLU A 240 -3.01 -29.43 -15.51
C GLU A 240 -2.76 -28.54 -16.71
N LEU A 241 -2.54 -27.23 -16.50
CA LEU A 241 -2.21 -26.31 -17.58
C LEU A 241 -0.90 -26.72 -18.29
N LEU A 242 0.10 -27.18 -17.54
CA LEU A 242 1.36 -27.65 -18.08
C LEU A 242 1.18 -28.98 -18.85
N ASP A 243 0.45 -29.93 -18.27
CA ASP A 243 0.24 -31.25 -18.87
C ASP A 243 -0.65 -31.19 -20.11
N ALA A 244 -1.61 -30.26 -20.15
CA ALA A 244 -2.42 -29.97 -21.32
C ALA A 244 -1.67 -29.17 -22.40
N GLY A 245 -0.46 -28.70 -22.12
CA GLY A 245 0.36 -27.91 -23.04
C GLY A 245 -0.12 -26.46 -23.24
N TRP A 246 -1.06 -25.99 -22.43
CA TRP A 246 -1.63 -24.64 -22.53
C TRP A 246 -0.67 -23.56 -22.03
N VAL A 247 0.17 -23.90 -21.08
CA VAL A 247 1.28 -23.05 -20.63
C VAL A 247 2.58 -23.83 -20.65
N LYS A 248 3.68 -23.14 -20.82
CA LYS A 248 5.04 -23.69 -20.72
C LYS A 248 5.73 -23.15 -19.48
N PRO A 249 6.74 -23.86 -18.93
CA PRO A 249 7.52 -23.35 -17.82
C PRO A 249 8.04 -21.94 -18.12
N ALA A 250 7.69 -20.99 -17.29
CA ALA A 250 8.07 -19.59 -17.45
C ALA A 250 9.24 -19.24 -16.53
N ARG A 251 10.14 -18.38 -17.01
CA ARG A 251 11.31 -17.93 -16.23
C ARG A 251 10.96 -16.84 -15.23
N ASN A 252 9.85 -16.13 -15.48
CA ASN A 252 9.39 -15.01 -14.66
C ASN A 252 7.87 -14.86 -14.73
N TYR A 253 7.31 -14.09 -13.79
CA TYR A 253 5.88 -13.85 -13.72
C TYR A 253 5.28 -13.15 -14.96
N PRO A 254 5.89 -12.09 -15.55
CA PRO A 254 5.35 -11.49 -16.77
C PRO A 254 5.17 -12.48 -17.94
N GLN A 255 6.15 -13.36 -18.13
CA GLN A 255 6.06 -14.41 -19.15
C GLN A 255 4.94 -15.40 -18.87
N PHE A 256 4.76 -15.79 -17.61
CA PHE A 256 3.67 -16.67 -17.18
C PHE A 256 2.32 -15.99 -17.35
N LYS A 257 2.20 -14.74 -16.91
CA LYS A 257 0.98 -13.94 -17.07
C LYS A 257 0.57 -13.79 -18.53
N SER A 258 1.52 -13.47 -19.42
CA SER A 258 1.26 -13.37 -20.86
C SER A 258 0.72 -14.68 -21.47
N GLN A 259 1.17 -15.84 -20.99
CA GLN A 259 0.62 -17.10 -21.44
C GLN A 259 -0.82 -17.32 -20.95
N LEU A 260 -1.12 -16.92 -19.70
CA LEU A 260 -2.48 -16.98 -19.14
C LEU A 260 -3.45 -16.04 -19.88
N ASP A 261 -3.00 -14.81 -20.18
CA ASP A 261 -3.81 -13.80 -20.86
C ASP A 261 -4.15 -14.22 -22.33
N ASN A 262 -3.37 -15.13 -22.90
CA ASN A 262 -3.60 -15.67 -24.26
C ASN A 262 -4.43 -16.97 -24.26
N LEU A 263 -4.91 -17.44 -23.12
CA LEU A 263 -5.80 -18.61 -23.09
C LEU A 263 -7.17 -18.27 -23.71
N PRO A 264 -7.83 -19.23 -24.41
CA PRO A 264 -9.18 -19.04 -24.91
C PRO A 264 -10.15 -18.65 -23.78
N ALA A 265 -11.12 -17.77 -24.06
CA ALA A 265 -12.07 -17.30 -23.06
C ALA A 265 -12.94 -18.41 -22.46
N ASP A 266 -13.12 -19.51 -23.20
CA ASP A 266 -13.86 -20.71 -22.83
C ASP A 266 -12.98 -21.84 -22.28
N ALA A 267 -11.68 -21.61 -22.14
CA ALA A 267 -10.71 -22.61 -21.69
C ALA A 267 -11.11 -23.35 -20.42
N PHE A 268 -11.96 -22.74 -19.60
CA PHE A 268 -12.41 -23.27 -18.30
C PHE A 268 -13.93 -23.27 -18.13
N ALA A 269 -14.70 -23.11 -19.21
CA ALA A 269 -16.16 -22.98 -19.15
C ALA A 269 -16.84 -24.18 -18.49
N ASP A 270 -16.28 -25.38 -18.67
CA ASP A 270 -16.81 -26.63 -18.12
C ASP A 270 -16.13 -27.09 -16.83
N ASP A 271 -15.17 -26.32 -16.31
CA ASP A 271 -14.43 -26.73 -15.11
C ASP A 271 -15.12 -26.28 -13.83
N ARG A 272 -15.88 -27.20 -13.20
CA ARG A 272 -16.59 -27.00 -11.94
C ARG A 272 -15.69 -26.58 -10.75
N ARG A 273 -14.36 -26.65 -10.90
CA ARG A 273 -13.40 -26.24 -9.84
C ARG A 273 -13.11 -24.74 -9.87
N ILE A 274 -13.44 -24.07 -10.98
CA ILE A 274 -13.13 -22.67 -11.24
C ILE A 274 -14.42 -21.84 -11.31
N SER A 275 -15.51 -22.44 -11.74
CA SER A 275 -16.83 -21.80 -11.71
C SER A 275 -17.34 -21.74 -10.26
N PRO A 276 -17.78 -20.56 -9.75
CA PRO A 276 -18.30 -20.41 -8.40
C PRO A 276 -19.63 -21.18 -8.20
#